data_a57fdd73046954ac2cf627ed663c9904
#
_entry.id   a57fdd73046954ac2cf627ed663c9904
#
_cell.length_a   1.000
_cell.length_b   1.000
_cell.length_c   1.000
_cell.angle_alpha   90.00
_cell.angle_beta   90.00
_cell.angle_gamma   90.00
#
_symmetry.space_group_name_H-M   'P 1'
#
loop_
_entity.id
_entity.type
_entity.pdbx_description
1 polymer ?
#
loop_
_entity_poly.entity_id
_entity_poly.type
_entity_poly.pdbx_seq_one_letter_code
_entity_poly.pdbx_strand_id
1 'polypeptide(L)'
;MLVATPHSVLTVLSHRPVDGLIDNHARYAHLHGYRHAMVDGMHVYGERQQVLYKYHAIIAQLVAMEHGALLLVLDPFSVVFDPHALTDVAHGYDAIVTTQTSKSALPAASGMIFRNVPDVREQLRRLALELGKWAMHLPERQHACEATLLAAHFPPLPFDVPLANGHFASAQTVWSDGVSIDSIAGARPLVAHQAPEWRDVNGFWAPVPDYDFRYVTALVDDAERYQRGDCPRAMDDWCAAQQRPREAERHVNPHAPIAFVSLHTSHIAGYGDLHEENFVRYCTRHGYAYHTYRAAPAFLPDGIDANWAKLHLIREHLPHHAFVFWVDADILAIDQRQRIDGTIEGRDFVIGTDHTAWAINSCMIGVRNVAPMRELVERICARIERFDDRSSVYASGGDQQAIYVELLESGMIDARHIVDATTLASSPVYATRDSRFVHFPAQHDHYRAVTMRVWDRLSHLR
;
A
#
# COMPACT_ATOMS: atom_id res chain seq x y z
N MET A 1 39.63 8.19 -23.93
CA MET A 1 38.27 8.78 -24.16
C MET A 1 37.34 8.08 -23.23
N LEU A 2 36.90 8.74 -22.16
CA LEU A 2 35.77 8.25 -21.35
C LEU A 2 34.55 8.30 -22.27
N VAL A 3 33.99 7.15 -22.62
CA VAL A 3 32.67 7.10 -23.27
C VAL A 3 31.71 7.68 -22.26
N ALA A 4 31.21 8.88 -22.52
CA ALA A 4 30.23 9.50 -21.64
C ALA A 4 28.97 8.65 -21.68
N THR A 5 28.59 8.10 -20.55
CA THR A 5 27.34 7.36 -20.42
C THR A 5 26.21 8.38 -20.39
N PRO A 6 25.23 8.29 -21.30
CA PRO A 6 24.23 9.36 -21.44
C PRO A 6 23.31 9.46 -20.22
N HIS A 7 23.06 8.36 -19.49
CA HIS A 7 22.10 8.33 -18.38
C HIS A 7 22.75 7.88 -17.08
N SER A 8 22.14 8.25 -15.95
CA SER A 8 22.65 7.90 -14.62
C SER A 8 21.53 7.55 -13.65
N VAL A 9 21.88 6.73 -12.66
CA VAL A 9 21.10 6.48 -11.45
C VAL A 9 21.85 7.08 -10.27
N LEU A 10 21.19 7.90 -9.48
CA LEU A 10 21.70 8.51 -8.26
C LEU A 10 20.95 7.94 -7.05
N THR A 11 21.65 7.21 -6.20
CA THR A 11 21.13 6.78 -4.89
C THR A 11 21.55 7.79 -3.84
N VAL A 12 20.57 8.38 -3.13
CA VAL A 12 20.83 9.32 -2.04
C VAL A 12 20.45 8.68 -0.72
N LEU A 13 21.42 8.44 0.14
CA LEU A 13 21.22 7.82 1.44
C LEU A 13 20.96 8.89 2.51
N SER A 14 19.73 8.99 2.99
CA SER A 14 19.37 9.75 4.20
C SER A 14 19.35 8.88 5.46
N HIS A 15 19.24 7.58 5.28
CA HIS A 15 19.22 6.55 6.31
C HIS A 15 20.04 5.34 5.88
N ARG A 16 20.33 4.45 6.82
CA ARG A 16 20.98 3.18 6.49
C ARG A 16 20.09 2.37 5.55
N PRO A 17 20.59 2.00 4.36
CA PRO A 17 19.82 1.20 3.44
C PRO A 17 19.62 -0.22 3.97
N VAL A 18 18.58 -0.90 3.52
CA VAL A 18 18.43 -2.34 3.74
C VAL A 18 19.40 -3.12 2.88
N ASP A 19 19.70 -4.35 3.29
CA ASP A 19 20.62 -5.22 2.57
C ASP A 19 20.11 -5.49 1.14
N GLY A 20 21.02 -5.46 0.17
CA GLY A 20 20.73 -5.68 -1.25
C GLY A 20 20.17 -4.49 -2.03
N LEU A 21 19.73 -3.41 -1.36
CA LEU A 21 19.09 -2.28 -2.05
C LEU A 21 20.06 -1.53 -2.98
N ILE A 22 21.27 -1.25 -2.51
CA ILE A 22 22.27 -0.56 -3.33
C ILE A 22 22.64 -1.44 -4.54
N ASP A 23 22.74 -2.75 -4.35
CA ASP A 23 23.02 -3.71 -5.42
C ASP A 23 21.85 -3.77 -6.42
N ASN A 24 20.60 -3.62 -5.97
CA ASN A 24 19.42 -3.49 -6.84
C ASN A 24 19.53 -2.28 -7.77
N HIS A 25 19.88 -1.10 -7.23
CA HIS A 25 20.07 0.12 -8.02
C HIS A 25 21.28 0.01 -8.97
N ALA A 26 22.40 -0.53 -8.50
CA ALA A 26 23.60 -0.72 -9.31
C ALA A 26 23.35 -1.72 -10.45
N ARG A 27 22.62 -2.79 -10.21
CA ARG A 27 22.26 -3.81 -11.20
C ARG A 27 21.34 -3.22 -12.28
N TYR A 28 20.33 -2.43 -11.90
CA TYR A 28 19.51 -1.71 -12.86
C TYR A 28 20.35 -0.79 -13.77
N ALA A 29 21.24 0.00 -13.17
CA ALA A 29 22.12 0.86 -13.93
C ALA A 29 23.03 0.05 -14.89
N HIS A 30 23.59 -1.06 -14.42
CA HIS A 30 24.43 -1.96 -15.23
C HIS A 30 23.64 -2.57 -16.41
N LEU A 31 22.39 -3.01 -16.15
CA LEU A 31 21.54 -3.64 -17.17
C LEU A 31 21.33 -2.72 -18.39
N HIS A 32 21.19 -1.42 -18.15
CA HIS A 32 20.95 -0.42 -19.19
C HIS A 32 22.21 0.35 -19.63
N GLY A 33 23.40 0.00 -19.12
CA GLY A 33 24.63 0.72 -19.39
C GLY A 33 24.66 2.13 -18.81
N TYR A 34 23.91 2.40 -17.74
CA TYR A 34 23.89 3.67 -17.04
C TYR A 34 25.00 3.75 -16.01
N ARG A 35 25.38 4.97 -15.64
CA ARG A 35 26.29 5.20 -14.52
C ARG A 35 25.48 5.14 -13.22
N HIS A 36 25.97 4.37 -12.23
CA HIS A 36 25.45 4.44 -10.86
C HIS A 36 26.36 5.34 -10.00
N ALA A 37 25.73 6.30 -9.35
CA ALA A 37 26.37 7.15 -8.34
C ALA A 37 25.62 7.02 -7.02
N MET A 38 26.36 7.01 -5.93
CA MET A 38 25.79 6.96 -4.57
C MET A 38 26.32 8.17 -3.78
N VAL A 39 25.43 8.82 -3.06
CA VAL A 39 25.76 9.94 -2.17
C VAL A 39 25.27 9.63 -0.77
N ASP A 40 26.19 9.64 0.18
CA ASP A 40 25.90 9.41 1.59
C ASP A 40 25.57 10.76 2.28
N GLY A 41 24.30 10.96 2.57
CA GLY A 41 23.78 12.10 3.34
C GLY A 41 23.56 11.80 4.83
N MET A 42 23.84 10.57 5.31
CA MET A 42 23.63 10.18 6.72
C MET A 42 24.48 10.97 7.70
N HIS A 43 25.63 11.49 7.24
CA HIS A 43 26.50 12.35 8.04
C HIS A 43 25.98 13.79 8.20
N VAL A 44 24.97 14.17 7.41
CA VAL A 44 24.35 15.50 7.47
C VAL A 44 23.36 15.54 8.61
N TYR A 45 23.61 16.42 9.58
CA TYR A 45 22.75 16.55 10.75
C TYR A 45 21.48 17.36 10.43
N GLY A 46 20.33 16.74 10.72
CA GLY A 46 19.01 17.35 10.57
C GLY A 46 18.32 17.02 9.24
N GLU A 47 17.06 16.67 9.32
CA GLU A 47 16.25 16.25 8.18
C GLU A 47 16.22 17.29 7.05
N ARG A 48 15.97 18.56 7.38
CA ARG A 48 15.93 19.65 6.39
C ARG A 48 17.25 19.84 5.67
N GLN A 49 18.36 19.68 6.38
CA GLN A 49 19.71 19.77 5.84
C GLN A 49 20.01 18.56 4.94
N GLN A 50 19.55 17.37 5.29
CA GLN A 50 19.66 16.18 4.44
C GLN A 50 18.87 16.35 3.12
N VAL A 51 17.66 16.89 3.19
CA VAL A 51 16.87 17.23 1.99
C VAL A 51 17.61 18.23 1.11
N LEU A 52 18.12 19.32 1.68
CA LEU A 52 18.92 20.30 0.93
C LEU A 52 20.14 19.64 0.28
N TYR A 53 20.84 18.80 1.00
CA TYR A 53 22.00 18.06 0.53
C TYR A 53 21.64 17.14 -0.67
N LYS A 54 20.50 16.47 -0.62
CA LYS A 54 19.96 15.67 -1.74
C LYS A 54 19.87 16.50 -3.02
N TYR A 55 19.27 17.69 -2.98
CA TYR A 55 19.12 18.53 -4.18
C TYR A 55 20.45 19.10 -4.68
N HIS A 56 21.40 19.38 -3.79
CA HIS A 56 22.77 19.74 -4.22
C HIS A 56 23.44 18.56 -4.94
N ALA A 57 23.27 17.33 -4.47
CA ALA A 57 23.79 16.14 -5.12
C ALA A 57 23.16 15.91 -6.50
N ILE A 58 21.84 16.11 -6.63
CA ILE A 58 21.11 16.04 -7.91
C ILE A 58 21.69 17.06 -8.91
N ILE A 59 21.85 18.32 -8.50
CA ILE A 59 22.41 19.38 -9.35
C ILE A 59 23.84 19.04 -9.75
N ALA A 60 24.68 18.60 -8.83
CA ALA A 60 26.06 18.24 -9.11
C ALA A 60 26.14 17.08 -10.11
N GLN A 61 25.30 16.06 -9.96
CA GLN A 61 25.25 14.93 -10.88
C GLN A 61 24.81 15.37 -12.29
N LEU A 62 23.75 16.20 -12.41
CA LEU A 62 23.29 16.71 -13.70
C LEU A 62 24.37 17.53 -14.38
N VAL A 63 25.11 18.41 -13.68
CA VAL A 63 26.19 19.19 -14.24
C VAL A 63 27.33 18.33 -14.81
N ALA A 64 27.55 17.15 -14.20
CA ALA A 64 28.57 16.20 -14.65
C ALA A 64 28.13 15.31 -15.83
N MET A 65 26.83 15.32 -16.20
CA MET A 65 26.26 14.50 -17.26
C MET A 65 26.22 15.25 -18.61
N GLU A 66 26.06 14.49 -19.68
CA GLU A 66 25.84 15.07 -21.01
C GLU A 66 24.50 15.80 -21.12
N HIS A 67 24.44 16.79 -22.00
CA HIS A 67 23.22 17.50 -22.33
C HIS A 67 22.15 16.50 -22.86
N GLY A 68 20.92 16.59 -22.35
CA GLY A 68 19.82 15.70 -22.71
C GLY A 68 19.81 14.35 -21.99
N ALA A 69 20.88 14.01 -21.25
CA ALA A 69 20.92 12.77 -20.45
C ALA A 69 19.87 12.76 -19.33
N LEU A 70 19.40 11.58 -18.96
CA LEU A 70 18.40 11.36 -17.90
C LEU A 70 19.07 10.91 -16.60
N LEU A 71 18.63 11.49 -15.50
CA LEU A 71 19.01 11.14 -14.14
C LEU A 71 17.80 10.56 -13.39
N LEU A 72 17.87 9.28 -12.99
CA LEU A 72 16.95 8.69 -12.03
C LEU A 72 17.49 8.91 -10.63
N VAL A 73 16.68 9.51 -9.75
CA VAL A 73 17.01 9.74 -8.33
C VAL A 73 16.21 8.79 -7.48
N LEU A 74 16.90 8.03 -6.63
CA LEU A 74 16.31 7.03 -5.74
C LEU A 74 16.74 7.29 -4.29
N ASP A 75 15.85 7.01 -3.36
CA ASP A 75 16.13 7.06 -1.91
C ASP A 75 16.43 5.65 -1.32
N PRO A 76 16.77 5.53 -0.01
CA PRO A 76 17.12 4.27 0.61
C PRO A 76 15.95 3.29 0.82
N PHE A 77 14.73 3.61 0.36
CA PHE A 77 13.55 2.75 0.46
C PHE A 77 12.91 2.46 -0.89
N SER A 78 13.53 2.89 -1.99
CA SER A 78 13.04 2.73 -3.35
C SER A 78 13.66 1.49 -4.00
N VAL A 79 12.86 0.52 -4.39
CA VAL A 79 13.29 -0.70 -5.08
C VAL A 79 12.99 -0.58 -6.56
N VAL A 80 13.98 -0.77 -7.43
CA VAL A 80 13.76 -0.96 -8.86
C VAL A 80 13.19 -2.36 -9.07
N PHE A 81 11.92 -2.43 -9.48
CA PHE A 81 11.20 -3.70 -9.58
C PHE A 81 11.15 -4.21 -11.03
N ASP A 82 10.54 -3.47 -11.95
CA ASP A 82 10.53 -3.80 -13.38
C ASP A 82 11.48 -2.85 -14.13
N PRO A 83 12.60 -3.36 -14.68
CA PRO A 83 13.68 -2.54 -15.15
C PRO A 83 13.42 -1.94 -16.54
N HIS A 84 12.49 -0.99 -16.64
CA HIS A 84 12.26 -0.21 -17.85
C HIS A 84 13.44 0.73 -18.17
N ALA A 85 13.71 0.95 -19.44
CA ALA A 85 14.69 1.95 -19.83
C ALA A 85 14.21 3.37 -19.50
N LEU A 86 15.09 4.24 -18.99
CA LEU A 86 14.72 5.63 -18.63
C LEU A 86 14.20 6.42 -19.83
N THR A 87 14.68 6.11 -21.04
CA THR A 87 14.21 6.75 -22.28
C THR A 87 12.75 6.46 -22.58
N ASP A 88 12.28 5.26 -22.24
CA ASP A 88 10.90 4.85 -22.45
C ASP A 88 9.99 5.49 -21.40
N VAL A 89 10.44 5.50 -20.14
CA VAL A 89 9.71 6.11 -19.02
C VAL A 89 9.60 7.62 -19.16
N ALA A 90 10.69 8.29 -19.57
CA ALA A 90 10.76 9.76 -19.66
C ALA A 90 10.42 10.31 -21.05
N HIS A 91 9.76 9.52 -21.91
CA HIS A 91 9.42 9.96 -23.26
C HIS A 91 8.54 11.22 -23.22
N GLY A 92 9.05 12.31 -23.82
CA GLY A 92 8.35 13.60 -23.89
C GLY A 92 8.40 14.47 -22.62
N TYR A 93 9.10 14.03 -21.55
CA TYR A 93 9.22 14.80 -20.32
C TYR A 93 10.68 15.18 -20.00
N ASP A 94 10.87 16.40 -19.52
CA ASP A 94 12.16 16.88 -19.01
C ASP A 94 12.31 16.66 -17.49
N ALA A 95 11.19 16.53 -16.78
CA ALA A 95 11.16 16.11 -15.39
C ALA A 95 9.95 15.24 -15.14
N ILE A 96 10.14 14.18 -14.36
CA ILE A 96 9.05 13.34 -13.83
C ILE A 96 9.13 13.38 -12.31
N VAL A 97 8.11 13.99 -11.72
CA VAL A 97 7.82 13.99 -10.30
C VAL A 97 6.34 13.62 -10.21
N THR A 98 6.01 12.57 -9.47
CA THR A 98 4.64 12.04 -9.40
C THR A 98 3.96 12.45 -8.09
N THR A 99 2.64 12.50 -8.07
CA THR A 99 1.90 12.71 -6.82
C THR A 99 2.04 11.49 -5.90
N GLN A 100 1.98 11.73 -4.58
CA GLN A 100 2.00 10.64 -3.59
C GLN A 100 0.77 9.75 -3.68
N THR A 101 -0.37 10.35 -3.97
CA THR A 101 -1.67 9.67 -4.09
C THR A 101 -2.52 10.35 -5.15
N SER A 102 -3.58 9.70 -5.62
CA SER A 102 -4.56 10.29 -6.56
C SER A 102 -5.27 11.54 -6.00
N LYS A 103 -5.36 11.67 -4.69
CA LYS A 103 -6.01 12.81 -4.01
C LYS A 103 -5.02 13.86 -3.50
N SER A 104 -3.72 13.58 -3.56
CA SER A 104 -2.68 14.52 -3.12
C SER A 104 -2.16 15.33 -4.30
N ALA A 105 -2.17 16.65 -4.19
CA ALA A 105 -1.42 17.52 -5.09
C ALA A 105 0.08 17.56 -4.75
N LEU A 106 0.52 16.88 -3.70
CA LEU A 106 1.91 16.89 -3.26
C LEU A 106 2.72 15.78 -3.92
N PRO A 107 3.93 16.08 -4.38
CA PRO A 107 4.81 15.11 -5.03
C PRO A 107 5.42 14.10 -4.05
N ALA A 108 5.70 12.91 -4.57
CA ALA A 108 6.60 11.95 -3.95
C ALA A 108 8.04 12.27 -4.36
N ALA A 109 8.90 12.52 -3.38
CA ALA A 109 10.31 12.83 -3.61
C ALA A 109 11.24 11.60 -3.55
N SER A 110 10.67 10.41 -3.50
CA SER A 110 11.36 9.12 -3.34
C SER A 110 11.82 8.48 -4.65
N GLY A 111 11.23 8.90 -5.76
CA GLY A 111 11.62 8.47 -7.10
C GLY A 111 11.35 9.60 -8.08
N MET A 112 12.39 10.15 -8.70
CA MET A 112 12.26 11.28 -9.61
C MET A 112 13.16 11.07 -10.82
N ILE A 113 12.75 11.57 -11.98
CA ILE A 113 13.60 11.60 -13.18
C ILE A 113 13.77 13.05 -13.63
N PHE A 114 15.00 13.43 -13.94
CA PHE A 114 15.34 14.74 -14.48
C PHE A 114 16.19 14.61 -15.75
N ARG A 115 15.84 15.36 -16.80
CA ARG A 115 16.64 15.50 -18.00
C ARG A 115 17.67 16.63 -17.80
N ASN A 116 18.91 16.40 -18.20
CA ASN A 116 19.97 17.40 -18.12
C ASN A 116 19.81 18.48 -19.20
N VAL A 117 18.86 19.38 -18.99
CA VAL A 117 18.66 20.59 -19.84
C VAL A 117 18.78 21.85 -18.97
N PRO A 118 19.10 23.02 -19.58
CA PRO A 118 19.33 24.28 -18.85
C PRO A 118 18.15 24.63 -17.92
N ASP A 119 16.93 24.52 -18.42
CA ASP A 119 15.71 24.90 -17.67
C ASP A 119 15.52 24.06 -16.44
N VAL A 120 15.71 22.74 -16.50
CA VAL A 120 15.61 21.84 -15.35
C VAL A 120 16.69 22.18 -14.31
N ARG A 121 17.93 22.42 -14.75
CA ARG A 121 19.00 22.81 -13.82
C ARG A 121 18.71 24.14 -13.13
N GLU A 122 18.17 25.13 -13.86
CA GLU A 122 17.81 26.41 -13.26
C GLU A 122 16.67 26.29 -12.28
N GLN A 123 15.63 25.49 -12.59
CA GLN A 123 14.54 25.22 -11.65
C GLN A 123 15.03 24.49 -10.39
N LEU A 124 15.93 23.52 -10.52
CA LEU A 124 16.55 22.84 -9.37
C LEU A 124 17.40 23.79 -8.52
N ARG A 125 18.13 24.74 -9.14
CA ARG A 125 18.88 25.75 -8.37
C ARG A 125 17.95 26.67 -7.58
N ARG A 126 16.84 27.12 -8.18
CA ARG A 126 15.82 27.91 -7.47
C ARG A 126 15.20 27.13 -6.33
N LEU A 127 14.84 25.88 -6.56
CA LEU A 127 14.35 24.98 -5.51
C LEU A 127 15.39 24.84 -4.39
N ALA A 128 16.66 24.62 -4.68
CA ALA A 128 17.71 24.51 -3.68
C ALA A 128 17.86 25.79 -2.84
N LEU A 129 17.66 26.98 -3.42
CA LEU A 129 17.65 28.24 -2.68
C LEU A 129 16.46 28.30 -1.70
N GLU A 130 15.26 27.89 -2.11
CA GLU A 130 14.09 27.84 -1.24
C GLU A 130 14.22 26.79 -0.13
N LEU A 131 14.78 25.63 -0.47
CA LEU A 131 15.13 24.59 0.52
C LEU A 131 16.19 25.07 1.50
N GLY A 132 17.15 25.88 1.04
CA GLY A 132 18.14 26.53 1.93
C GLY A 132 17.49 27.45 2.97
N LYS A 133 16.53 28.28 2.55
CA LYS A 133 15.74 29.13 3.47
C LYS A 133 14.95 28.27 4.46
N TRP A 134 14.33 27.21 4.01
CA TRP A 134 13.59 26.27 4.86
C TRP A 134 14.50 25.54 5.85
N ALA A 135 15.68 25.09 5.40
CA ALA A 135 16.67 24.43 6.23
C ALA A 135 17.26 25.35 7.30
N MET A 136 17.32 26.65 7.03
CA MET A 136 17.70 27.69 8.00
C MET A 136 16.57 28.16 8.88
N HIS A 137 15.38 27.56 8.81
CA HIS A 137 14.19 27.91 9.59
C HIS A 137 13.74 29.37 9.43
N LEU A 138 13.92 29.96 8.26
CA LEU A 138 13.48 31.34 8.02
C LEU A 138 11.95 31.46 8.12
N PRO A 139 11.43 32.56 8.68
CA PRO A 139 10.00 32.74 8.98
C PRO A 139 9.09 32.53 7.75
N GLU A 140 9.51 33.02 6.58
CA GLU A 140 8.76 32.88 5.32
C GLU A 140 8.60 31.46 4.83
N ARG A 141 9.31 30.48 5.43
CA ARG A 141 9.27 29.04 5.09
C ARG A 141 8.92 28.16 6.28
N GLN A 142 8.41 28.74 7.37
CA GLN A 142 8.13 27.98 8.59
C GLN A 142 7.16 26.81 8.39
N HIS A 143 6.16 26.97 7.51
CA HIS A 143 5.14 25.95 7.19
C HIS A 143 5.41 25.20 5.89
N ALA A 144 6.57 25.39 5.26
CA ALA A 144 6.94 24.64 4.07
C ALA A 144 7.42 23.22 4.43
N CYS A 145 7.33 22.32 3.46
CA CYS A 145 7.97 21.01 3.48
C CYS A 145 8.61 20.73 2.12
N GLU A 146 9.43 19.70 2.01
CA GLU A 146 10.04 19.29 0.75
C GLU A 146 9.01 19.21 -0.39
N ALA A 147 7.91 18.51 -0.16
CA ALA A 147 6.88 18.27 -1.16
C ALA A 147 6.24 19.58 -1.68
N THR A 148 5.92 20.53 -0.79
CA THR A 148 5.33 21.82 -1.21
C THR A 148 6.31 22.68 -1.99
N LEU A 149 7.59 22.67 -1.62
CA LEU A 149 8.63 23.40 -2.33
C LEU A 149 8.94 22.76 -3.68
N LEU A 150 9.00 21.42 -3.73
CA LEU A 150 9.19 20.68 -4.97
C LEU A 150 8.05 20.93 -5.96
N ALA A 151 6.79 20.88 -5.51
CA ALA A 151 5.61 21.14 -6.35
C ALA A 151 5.60 22.56 -6.97
N ALA A 152 6.13 23.53 -6.26
CA ALA A 152 6.20 24.92 -6.76
C ALA A 152 7.16 25.09 -7.96
N HIS A 153 8.13 24.19 -8.11
CA HIS A 153 9.12 24.22 -9.17
C HIS A 153 8.90 23.14 -10.24
N PHE A 154 8.42 21.98 -9.81
CA PHE A 154 8.13 20.82 -10.65
C PHE A 154 6.71 20.36 -10.35
N PRO A 155 5.70 20.88 -11.08
CA PRO A 155 4.33 20.41 -10.93
C PRO A 155 4.29 18.89 -11.10
N PRO A 156 3.78 18.15 -10.11
CA PRO A 156 3.77 16.70 -10.18
C PRO A 156 2.82 16.26 -11.29
N LEU A 157 3.19 15.21 -12.00
CA LEU A 157 2.29 14.56 -12.94
C LEU A 157 1.12 13.98 -12.15
N PRO A 158 -0.12 14.23 -12.58
CA PRO A 158 -1.30 13.66 -11.96
C PRO A 158 -1.19 12.14 -11.92
N PHE A 159 -1.70 11.55 -10.86
CA PHE A 159 -1.64 10.10 -10.66
C PHE A 159 -2.40 9.31 -11.73
N ASP A 160 -3.40 9.92 -12.37
CA ASP A 160 -4.19 9.39 -13.47
C ASP A 160 -3.49 9.41 -14.84
N VAL A 161 -2.32 10.07 -14.94
CA VAL A 161 -1.48 9.96 -16.14
C VAL A 161 -0.91 8.54 -16.20
N PRO A 162 -1.10 7.79 -17.29
CA PRO A 162 -0.64 6.39 -17.42
C PRO A 162 0.82 6.18 -17.06
N LEU A 163 1.67 7.13 -17.34
CA LEU A 163 3.10 7.11 -17.02
C LEU A 163 3.34 7.14 -15.50
N ALA A 164 2.65 8.00 -14.77
CA ALA A 164 2.79 8.13 -13.32
C ALA A 164 2.29 6.89 -12.60
N ASN A 165 1.18 6.33 -13.04
CA ASN A 165 0.56 5.14 -12.46
C ASN A 165 1.38 3.86 -12.66
N GLY A 166 2.16 3.79 -13.74
CA GLY A 166 2.85 2.57 -14.09
C GLY A 166 4.24 2.45 -13.52
N HIS A 167 4.94 3.55 -13.29
CA HIS A 167 6.37 3.51 -13.07
C HIS A 167 6.79 3.88 -11.65
N PHE A 168 5.96 4.61 -10.89
CA PHE A 168 6.28 5.03 -9.53
C PHE A 168 5.14 4.63 -8.58
N ALA A 169 5.28 3.48 -7.95
CA ALA A 169 4.33 2.97 -6.97
C ALA A 169 4.83 3.22 -5.55
N SER A 170 3.95 3.70 -4.68
CA SER A 170 4.22 3.87 -3.26
C SER A 170 3.37 2.90 -2.45
N ALA A 171 3.90 2.39 -1.32
CA ALA A 171 3.12 1.66 -0.35
C ALA A 171 2.13 2.54 0.41
N GLN A 172 2.33 3.84 0.33
CA GLN A 172 1.35 4.77 0.88
C GLN A 172 0.07 4.68 0.07
N THR A 173 -1.03 4.75 0.76
CA THR A 173 -2.40 4.60 0.29
C THR A 173 -2.64 5.40 -0.98
N VAL A 174 -2.79 4.71 -2.08
CA VAL A 174 -3.15 5.31 -3.35
C VAL A 174 -4.66 5.16 -3.50
N TRP A 175 -5.40 6.24 -3.29
CA TRP A 175 -6.83 6.27 -3.59
C TRP A 175 -7.01 6.35 -5.09
N SER A 176 -7.52 5.29 -5.69
CA SER A 176 -7.75 5.18 -7.13
C SER A 176 -9.19 5.57 -7.50
N ASP A 177 -9.65 6.78 -7.12
CA ASP A 177 -10.93 7.26 -7.63
C ASP A 177 -10.79 7.56 -9.14
N GLY A 178 -11.36 6.73 -9.97
CA GLY A 178 -11.60 7.01 -11.38
C GLY A 178 -10.55 6.55 -12.39
N VAL A 179 -9.51 5.82 -11.98
CA VAL A 179 -8.59 5.19 -12.94
C VAL A 179 -9.09 3.80 -13.28
N SER A 180 -9.40 3.54 -14.55
CA SER A 180 -9.84 2.22 -14.98
C SER A 180 -8.67 1.23 -14.87
N ILE A 181 -8.96 0.03 -14.40
CA ILE A 181 -8.01 -1.07 -14.30
C ILE A 181 -7.35 -1.35 -15.66
N ASP A 182 -8.07 -1.15 -16.74
CA ASP A 182 -7.57 -1.35 -18.10
C ASP A 182 -6.44 -0.38 -18.47
N SER A 183 -6.43 0.84 -17.94
CA SER A 183 -5.34 1.82 -18.17
C SER A 183 -4.07 1.48 -17.39
N ILE A 184 -4.19 0.67 -16.32
CA ILE A 184 -3.09 0.26 -15.45
C ILE A 184 -2.59 -1.15 -15.79
N ALA A 185 -3.42 -1.95 -16.46
CA ALA A 185 -3.18 -3.36 -16.74
C ALA A 185 -1.86 -3.67 -17.47
N GLY A 186 -1.29 -2.70 -18.20
CA GLY A 186 0.03 -2.81 -18.82
C GLY A 186 1.17 -2.19 -18.02
N ALA A 187 0.86 -1.49 -16.92
CA ALA A 187 1.84 -0.70 -16.22
C ALA A 187 2.57 -1.52 -15.14
N ARG A 188 3.90 -1.51 -15.21
CA ARG A 188 4.78 -2.22 -14.27
C ARG A 188 5.61 -1.20 -13.52
N PRO A 189 5.63 -1.23 -12.18
CA PRO A 189 6.36 -0.22 -11.44
C PRO A 189 7.86 -0.34 -11.69
N LEU A 190 8.47 0.72 -12.20
CA LEU A 190 9.92 0.84 -12.23
C LEU A 190 10.45 0.92 -10.79
N VAL A 191 9.81 1.72 -9.97
CA VAL A 191 10.21 1.95 -8.57
C VAL A 191 9.05 1.64 -7.64
N ALA A 192 9.29 0.76 -6.67
CA ALA A 192 8.41 0.52 -5.54
C ALA A 192 9.01 1.16 -4.27
N HIS A 193 8.33 2.16 -3.73
CA HIS A 193 8.78 2.87 -2.54
C HIS A 193 8.08 2.36 -1.29
N GLN A 194 8.85 2.08 -0.23
CA GLN A 194 8.39 1.50 1.02
C GLN A 194 9.02 2.21 2.22
N ALA A 195 8.74 3.49 2.39
CA ALA A 195 9.20 4.21 3.57
C ALA A 195 8.33 3.87 4.79
N PRO A 196 8.94 3.63 5.95
CA PRO A 196 8.24 3.46 7.21
C PRO A 196 7.85 4.83 7.79
N GLU A 197 7.03 5.57 7.09
CA GLU A 197 6.60 6.90 7.50
C GLU A 197 5.15 6.86 8.00
N TRP A 198 4.94 7.44 9.15
CA TRP A 198 3.63 7.62 9.75
C TRP A 198 3.25 9.09 9.79
N ARG A 199 2.01 9.39 9.46
CA ARG A 199 1.42 10.70 9.64
C ARG A 199 0.53 10.68 10.87
N ASP A 200 0.87 11.42 11.90
CA ASP A 200 0.02 11.55 13.07
C ASP A 200 -1.30 12.30 12.75
N VAL A 201 -2.22 12.30 13.70
CA VAL A 201 -3.53 12.97 13.57
C VAL A 201 -3.43 14.49 13.33
N ASN A 202 -2.25 15.09 13.58
CA ASN A 202 -1.97 16.50 13.37
C ASN A 202 -1.29 16.76 12.01
N GLY A 203 -1.03 15.71 11.24
CA GLY A 203 -0.41 15.80 9.92
C GLY A 203 1.12 15.84 9.92
N PHE A 204 1.77 15.55 11.04
CA PHE A 204 3.22 15.39 11.11
C PHE A 204 3.63 13.97 10.72
N TRP A 205 4.76 13.86 10.00
CA TRP A 205 5.35 12.59 9.65
C TRP A 205 6.33 12.18 10.75
N ALA A 206 6.19 10.98 11.24
CA ALA A 206 7.12 10.38 12.19
C ALA A 206 7.48 8.95 11.73
N PRO A 207 8.72 8.51 11.90
CA PRO A 207 9.08 7.12 11.65
C PRO A 207 8.26 6.21 12.57
N VAL A 208 7.79 5.09 12.03
CA VAL A 208 7.12 4.05 12.82
C VAL A 208 8.16 3.36 13.68
N PRO A 209 8.08 3.37 15.01
CA PRO A 209 8.95 2.59 15.87
C PRO A 209 8.84 1.10 15.51
N ASP A 210 9.96 0.39 15.52
CA ASP A 210 10.02 -1.07 15.30
C ASP A 210 9.44 -1.55 13.96
N TYR A 211 9.46 -0.69 12.93
CA TYR A 211 9.03 -1.06 11.58
C TYR A 211 9.76 -2.32 11.09
N ASP A 212 9.01 -3.20 10.41
CA ASP A 212 9.57 -4.46 9.92
C ASP A 212 10.29 -4.29 8.58
N PHE A 213 11.55 -3.88 8.62
CA PHE A 213 12.39 -3.71 7.43
C PHE A 213 12.62 -5.00 6.62
N ARG A 214 12.31 -6.19 7.17
CA ARG A 214 12.39 -7.45 6.41
C ARG A 214 11.51 -7.42 5.17
N TYR A 215 10.44 -6.62 5.20
CA TYR A 215 9.60 -6.43 4.03
C TYR A 215 10.36 -5.80 2.86
N VAL A 216 11.14 -4.74 3.09
CA VAL A 216 11.92 -4.09 2.04
C VAL A 216 12.98 -5.04 1.49
N THR A 217 13.68 -5.78 2.37
CA THR A 217 14.64 -6.83 1.94
C THR A 217 13.96 -7.89 1.08
N ALA A 218 12.80 -8.38 1.51
CA ALA A 218 12.04 -9.38 0.74
C ALA A 218 11.53 -8.83 -0.61
N LEU A 219 11.23 -7.53 -0.69
CA LEU A 219 10.85 -6.87 -1.94
C LEU A 219 12.06 -6.80 -2.90
N VAL A 220 13.25 -6.50 -2.39
CA VAL A 220 14.50 -6.54 -3.18
C VAL A 220 14.73 -7.94 -3.75
N ASP A 221 14.63 -8.98 -2.91
CA ASP A 221 14.78 -10.38 -3.35
C ASP A 221 13.74 -10.77 -4.40
N ASP A 222 12.51 -10.32 -4.26
CA ASP A 222 11.43 -10.59 -5.21
C ASP A 222 11.69 -9.88 -6.55
N ALA A 223 12.14 -8.64 -6.51
CA ALA A 223 12.55 -7.90 -7.71
C ALA A 223 13.69 -8.61 -8.46
N GLU A 224 14.68 -9.14 -7.74
CA GLU A 224 15.77 -9.92 -8.34
C GLU A 224 15.29 -11.20 -9.02
N ARG A 225 14.44 -11.95 -8.35
CA ARG A 225 13.86 -13.18 -8.91
C ARG A 225 13.03 -12.89 -10.17
N TYR A 226 12.25 -11.81 -10.11
CA TYR A 226 11.46 -11.35 -11.24
C TYR A 226 12.34 -10.95 -12.43
N GLN A 227 13.39 -10.16 -12.20
CA GLN A 227 14.33 -9.73 -13.24
C GLN A 227 15.12 -10.89 -13.86
N ARG A 228 15.36 -11.98 -13.11
CA ARG A 228 15.98 -13.21 -13.60
C ARG A 228 15.02 -14.14 -14.34
N GLY A 229 13.71 -13.88 -14.32
CA GLY A 229 12.70 -14.77 -14.85
C GLY A 229 12.39 -15.98 -13.96
N ASP A 230 12.84 -15.96 -12.71
CA ASP A 230 12.63 -17.07 -11.75
C ASP A 230 11.22 -17.11 -11.17
N CYS A 231 10.42 -16.09 -11.42
CA CYS A 231 9.00 -16.05 -11.08
C CYS A 231 8.20 -15.41 -12.22
N PRO A 232 6.91 -15.79 -12.38
CA PRO A 232 6.04 -15.18 -13.38
C PRO A 232 5.92 -13.68 -13.16
N ARG A 233 5.69 -12.96 -14.24
CA ARG A 233 5.39 -11.53 -14.16
C ARG A 233 4.07 -11.36 -13.42
N ALA A 234 4.01 -10.37 -12.52
CA ALA A 234 2.80 -10.12 -11.71
C ALA A 234 1.53 -9.95 -12.57
N MET A 235 1.68 -9.41 -13.78
CA MET A 235 0.58 -9.29 -14.74
C MET A 235 0.15 -10.63 -15.35
N ASP A 236 1.12 -11.48 -15.71
CA ASP A 236 0.82 -12.80 -16.26
C ASP A 236 0.10 -13.65 -15.21
N ASP A 237 0.53 -13.57 -13.95
CA ASP A 237 -0.13 -14.19 -12.81
C ASP A 237 -1.54 -13.63 -12.58
N TRP A 238 -1.71 -12.32 -12.71
CA TRP A 238 -3.00 -11.65 -12.55
C TRP A 238 -3.99 -12.16 -13.60
N CYS A 239 -3.63 -12.09 -14.87
CA CYS A 239 -4.49 -12.56 -15.96
C CYS A 239 -4.80 -14.07 -15.85
N ALA A 240 -3.80 -14.88 -15.51
CA ALA A 240 -3.98 -16.31 -15.30
C ALA A 240 -4.89 -16.61 -14.11
N ALA A 241 -4.77 -15.86 -13.03
CA ALA A 241 -5.62 -15.98 -11.85
C ALA A 241 -7.10 -15.67 -12.17
N GLN A 242 -7.36 -14.60 -12.92
CA GLN A 242 -8.73 -14.26 -13.35
C GLN A 242 -9.39 -15.32 -14.21
N GLN A 243 -8.62 -16.03 -15.02
CA GLN A 243 -9.12 -17.04 -15.97
C GLN A 243 -9.16 -18.46 -15.37
N ARG A 244 -8.62 -18.68 -14.18
CA ARG A 244 -8.57 -19.99 -13.54
C ARG A 244 -9.96 -20.49 -13.18
N PRO A 245 -10.39 -21.70 -13.63
CA PRO A 245 -11.64 -22.29 -13.14
C PRO A 245 -11.61 -22.48 -11.63
N ARG A 246 -12.71 -22.17 -10.95
CA ARG A 246 -12.84 -22.22 -9.49
C ARG A 246 -14.19 -22.75 -9.08
N GLU A 247 -14.23 -23.42 -7.94
CA GLU A 247 -15.47 -23.62 -7.21
C GLU A 247 -15.95 -22.27 -6.65
N ALA A 248 -17.25 -22.09 -6.55
CA ALA A 248 -17.85 -20.83 -6.07
C ALA A 248 -17.50 -20.52 -4.61
N GLU A 249 -17.26 -21.56 -3.82
CA GLU A 249 -16.99 -21.46 -2.38
C GLU A 249 -15.98 -22.50 -1.93
N ARG A 250 -15.34 -22.25 -0.79
CA ARG A 250 -14.45 -23.20 -0.09
C ARG A 250 -14.63 -23.07 1.40
N HIS A 251 -14.69 -24.20 2.10
CA HIS A 251 -14.84 -24.26 3.55
C HIS A 251 -13.75 -25.13 4.17
N VAL A 252 -13.14 -24.61 5.25
CA VAL A 252 -12.11 -25.30 6.04
C VAL A 252 -12.60 -25.35 7.49
N ASN A 253 -12.51 -26.49 8.15
CA ASN A 253 -12.96 -26.71 9.53
C ASN A 253 -14.38 -26.14 9.82
N PRO A 254 -15.42 -26.44 9.03
CA PRO A 254 -16.68 -25.71 9.00
C PRO A 254 -17.48 -25.72 10.32
N HIS A 255 -17.09 -26.52 11.29
CA HIS A 255 -17.76 -26.64 12.59
C HIS A 255 -16.95 -26.06 13.75
N ALA A 256 -15.84 -25.38 13.49
CA ALA A 256 -15.04 -24.76 14.55
C ALA A 256 -15.79 -23.59 15.21
N PRO A 257 -15.58 -23.32 16.51
CA PRO A 257 -16.33 -22.29 17.23
C PRO A 257 -16.01 -20.86 16.80
N ILE A 258 -14.83 -20.60 16.23
CA ILE A 258 -14.42 -19.31 15.68
C ILE A 258 -14.29 -19.48 14.18
N ALA A 259 -14.96 -18.60 13.43
CA ALA A 259 -14.94 -18.61 11.98
C ALA A 259 -14.40 -17.29 11.40
N PHE A 260 -13.68 -17.39 10.30
CA PHE A 260 -13.36 -16.29 9.41
C PHE A 260 -14.14 -16.46 8.10
N VAL A 261 -14.70 -15.36 7.61
CA VAL A 261 -15.50 -15.34 6.40
C VAL A 261 -14.95 -14.26 5.46
N SER A 262 -14.75 -14.58 4.20
CA SER A 262 -14.26 -13.67 3.19
C SER A 262 -14.98 -13.87 1.86
N LEU A 263 -14.93 -12.86 1.01
CA LEU A 263 -15.42 -12.93 -0.36
C LEU A 263 -14.47 -12.20 -1.30
N HIS A 264 -14.10 -12.85 -2.41
CA HIS A 264 -13.39 -12.22 -3.51
C HIS A 264 -13.90 -12.72 -4.85
N THR A 265 -14.11 -11.81 -5.79
CA THR A 265 -14.54 -12.19 -7.15
C THR A 265 -13.34 -12.49 -8.04
N SER A 266 -13.58 -13.09 -9.21
CA SER A 266 -12.53 -13.33 -10.21
C SER A 266 -11.78 -12.06 -10.61
N HIS A 267 -12.43 -10.90 -10.52
CA HIS A 267 -11.83 -9.61 -10.84
C HIS A 267 -10.57 -9.31 -10.00
N ILE A 268 -10.60 -9.65 -8.71
CA ILE A 268 -9.50 -9.43 -7.77
C ILE A 268 -8.72 -10.72 -7.45
N ALA A 269 -8.89 -11.75 -8.26
CA ALA A 269 -8.30 -13.07 -8.03
C ALA A 269 -6.77 -13.05 -7.88
N GLY A 270 -6.07 -12.10 -8.50
CA GLY A 270 -4.62 -11.97 -8.43
C GLY A 270 -4.07 -11.80 -7.01
N TYR A 271 -4.83 -11.15 -6.12
CA TYR A 271 -4.49 -11.07 -4.70
C TYR A 271 -5.49 -11.82 -3.80
N GLY A 272 -6.73 -11.99 -4.23
CA GLY A 272 -7.73 -12.76 -3.48
C GLY A 272 -7.31 -14.21 -3.24
N ASP A 273 -6.66 -14.85 -4.21
CA ASP A 273 -6.09 -16.20 -4.05
C ASP A 273 -4.97 -16.23 -3.00
N LEU A 274 -4.13 -15.21 -2.96
CA LEU A 274 -3.07 -15.09 -1.95
C LEU A 274 -3.68 -14.97 -0.54
N HIS A 275 -4.69 -14.11 -0.39
CA HIS A 275 -5.45 -13.98 0.84
C HIS A 275 -6.05 -15.32 1.27
N GLU A 276 -6.75 -15.99 0.36
CA GLU A 276 -7.41 -17.26 0.64
C GLU A 276 -6.41 -18.32 1.14
N GLU A 277 -5.33 -18.57 0.42
CA GLU A 277 -4.33 -19.56 0.82
C GLU A 277 -3.63 -19.19 2.15
N ASN A 278 -3.42 -17.90 2.40
CA ASN A 278 -2.87 -17.41 3.66
C ASN A 278 -3.82 -17.70 4.83
N PHE A 279 -5.11 -17.39 4.68
CA PHE A 279 -6.11 -17.66 5.73
C PHE A 279 -6.43 -19.15 5.88
N VAL A 280 -6.38 -19.93 4.82
CA VAL A 280 -6.47 -21.39 4.91
C VAL A 280 -5.36 -21.94 5.83
N ARG A 281 -4.13 -21.49 5.65
CA ARG A 281 -3.00 -21.89 6.52
C ARG A 281 -3.22 -21.46 7.96
N TYR A 282 -3.58 -20.19 8.16
CA TYR A 282 -3.85 -19.63 9.49
C TYR A 282 -4.94 -20.37 10.22
N CYS A 283 -6.09 -20.57 9.60
CA CYS A 283 -7.24 -21.23 10.20
C CYS A 283 -6.99 -22.71 10.43
N THR A 284 -6.32 -23.41 9.50
CA THR A 284 -5.93 -24.81 9.69
C THR A 284 -4.99 -24.95 10.89
N ARG A 285 -4.00 -24.08 11.01
CA ARG A 285 -3.03 -24.11 12.12
C ARG A 285 -3.68 -23.95 13.49
N HIS A 286 -4.70 -23.09 13.58
CA HIS A 286 -5.33 -22.75 14.86
C HIS A 286 -6.63 -23.50 15.13
N GLY A 287 -7.10 -24.30 14.18
CA GLY A 287 -8.38 -25.01 14.29
C GLY A 287 -9.58 -24.07 14.19
N TYR A 288 -9.47 -22.95 13.47
CA TYR A 288 -10.58 -22.05 13.15
C TYR A 288 -11.30 -22.51 11.88
N ALA A 289 -12.56 -22.13 11.73
CA ALA A 289 -13.27 -22.25 10.46
C ALA A 289 -12.81 -21.13 9.51
N TYR A 290 -12.76 -21.45 8.22
CA TYR A 290 -12.62 -20.46 7.16
C TYR A 290 -13.62 -20.74 6.05
N HIS A 291 -14.43 -19.73 5.73
CA HIS A 291 -15.42 -19.77 4.68
C HIS A 291 -15.08 -18.68 3.64
N THR A 292 -14.75 -19.05 2.42
CA THR A 292 -14.47 -18.09 1.36
C THR A 292 -15.42 -18.31 0.19
N TYR A 293 -15.89 -17.19 -0.35
CA TYR A 293 -16.77 -17.13 -1.50
C TYR A 293 -16.03 -16.45 -2.65
N ARG A 294 -16.07 -17.05 -3.85
CA ARG A 294 -15.41 -16.55 -5.06
C ARG A 294 -16.39 -15.93 -6.05
N ALA A 295 -17.64 -15.88 -5.65
CA ALA A 295 -18.73 -15.19 -6.31
C ALA A 295 -19.74 -14.77 -5.24
N ALA A 296 -20.61 -13.81 -5.56
CA ALA A 296 -21.72 -13.44 -4.68
C ALA A 296 -22.62 -14.66 -4.43
N PRO A 297 -22.78 -15.15 -3.18
CA PRO A 297 -23.60 -16.31 -2.92
C PRO A 297 -25.10 -16.03 -3.19
N ALA A 298 -25.84 -17.07 -3.57
CA ALA A 298 -27.24 -16.95 -3.93
C ALA A 298 -28.19 -16.52 -2.77
N PHE A 299 -27.73 -16.60 -1.52
CA PHE A 299 -28.51 -16.16 -0.36
C PHE A 299 -28.42 -14.65 -0.11
N LEU A 300 -27.55 -13.91 -0.80
CA LEU A 300 -27.50 -12.46 -0.67
C LEU A 300 -28.78 -11.84 -1.26
N PRO A 301 -29.34 -10.80 -0.61
CA PRO A 301 -30.45 -10.07 -1.17
C PRO A 301 -30.11 -9.46 -2.55
N ASP A 302 -31.16 -9.29 -3.38
CA ASP A 302 -31.01 -8.67 -4.69
C ASP A 302 -30.38 -7.27 -4.58
N GLY A 303 -29.38 -7.01 -5.43
CA GLY A 303 -28.65 -5.74 -5.47
C GLY A 303 -27.60 -5.56 -4.37
N ILE A 304 -27.31 -6.58 -3.56
CA ILE A 304 -26.15 -6.62 -2.67
C ILE A 304 -24.99 -7.27 -3.42
N ASP A 305 -24.03 -6.46 -3.82
CA ASP A 305 -22.80 -6.94 -4.47
C ASP A 305 -21.72 -7.32 -3.45
N ALA A 306 -20.55 -7.74 -3.95
CA ALA A 306 -19.43 -8.20 -3.11
C ALA A 306 -18.96 -7.15 -2.09
N ASN A 307 -19.03 -5.86 -2.42
CA ASN A 307 -18.53 -4.79 -1.53
C ASN A 307 -19.46 -4.56 -0.34
N TRP A 308 -20.76 -4.87 -0.50
CA TRP A 308 -21.78 -4.69 0.54
C TRP A 308 -22.13 -5.97 1.29
N ALA A 309 -21.52 -7.10 0.93
CA ALA A 309 -21.89 -8.43 1.44
C ALA A 309 -21.43 -8.73 2.88
N LYS A 310 -20.51 -7.96 3.44
CA LYS A 310 -19.79 -8.26 4.71
C LYS A 310 -20.72 -8.68 5.84
N LEU A 311 -21.68 -7.84 6.20
CA LEU A 311 -22.59 -8.12 7.31
C LEU A 311 -23.62 -9.21 6.97
N HIS A 312 -24.02 -9.34 5.72
CA HIS A 312 -24.89 -10.43 5.27
C HIS A 312 -24.19 -11.80 5.40
N LEU A 313 -22.90 -11.85 5.09
CA LEU A 313 -22.10 -13.06 5.30
C LEU A 313 -21.86 -13.37 6.78
N ILE A 314 -21.62 -12.36 7.61
CA ILE A 314 -21.60 -12.55 9.07
C ILE A 314 -22.96 -13.09 9.54
N ARG A 315 -24.08 -12.52 9.10
CA ARG A 315 -25.45 -12.94 9.43
C ARG A 315 -25.68 -14.41 9.12
N GLU A 316 -25.27 -14.87 7.95
CA GLU A 316 -25.42 -16.26 7.50
C GLU A 316 -24.62 -17.24 8.37
N HIS A 317 -23.38 -16.90 8.71
CA HIS A 317 -22.49 -17.80 9.44
C HIS A 317 -22.67 -17.75 10.98
N LEU A 318 -23.17 -16.63 11.50
CA LEU A 318 -23.24 -16.40 12.96
C LEU A 318 -24.04 -17.48 13.72
N PRO A 319 -25.14 -18.07 13.20
CA PRO A 319 -25.85 -19.16 13.89
C PRO A 319 -25.03 -20.44 14.07
N HIS A 320 -23.99 -20.65 13.26
CA HIS A 320 -23.21 -21.88 13.18
C HIS A 320 -21.91 -21.83 13.98
N HIS A 321 -21.51 -20.65 14.49
CA HIS A 321 -20.26 -20.44 15.20
C HIS A 321 -20.46 -19.61 16.46
N ALA A 322 -19.57 -19.75 17.43
CA ALA A 322 -19.60 -18.93 18.65
C ALA A 322 -19.12 -17.49 18.39
N PHE A 323 -18.21 -17.32 17.41
CA PHE A 323 -17.69 -16.04 16.99
C PHE A 323 -17.39 -16.05 15.49
N VAL A 324 -17.81 -15.02 14.77
CA VAL A 324 -17.56 -14.88 13.32
C VAL A 324 -16.78 -13.60 13.03
N PHE A 325 -15.71 -13.72 12.27
CA PHE A 325 -15.00 -12.61 11.70
C PHE A 325 -15.29 -12.49 10.20
N TRP A 326 -15.67 -11.30 9.75
CA TRP A 326 -15.45 -10.88 8.38
C TRP A 326 -14.00 -10.46 8.21
N VAL A 327 -13.41 -10.74 7.05
CA VAL A 327 -12.08 -10.26 6.68
C VAL A 327 -12.05 -9.92 5.19
N ASP A 328 -11.60 -8.71 4.86
CA ASP A 328 -11.44 -8.27 3.48
C ASP A 328 -10.35 -9.08 2.76
N ALA A 329 -10.53 -9.28 1.45
CA ALA A 329 -9.63 -10.10 0.62
C ALA A 329 -8.23 -9.48 0.40
N ASP A 330 -8.00 -8.28 0.89
CA ASP A 330 -6.70 -7.60 0.88
C ASP A 330 -6.05 -7.56 2.28
N ILE A 331 -6.36 -8.53 3.13
CA ILE A 331 -5.71 -8.74 4.43
C ILE A 331 -4.91 -10.04 4.40
N LEU A 332 -3.76 -10.05 5.06
CA LEU A 332 -2.95 -11.25 5.31
C LEU A 332 -2.70 -11.44 6.81
N ALA A 333 -2.76 -12.68 7.27
CA ALA A 333 -2.21 -13.09 8.56
C ALA A 333 -0.69 -13.22 8.40
N ILE A 334 0.06 -12.23 8.89
CA ILE A 334 1.52 -12.18 8.74
C ILE A 334 2.25 -12.83 9.90
N ASP A 335 1.68 -12.90 11.09
CA ASP A 335 2.17 -13.80 12.14
C ASP A 335 1.22 -15.01 12.27
N GLN A 336 1.55 -16.06 11.56
CA GLN A 336 0.81 -17.30 11.51
C GLN A 336 0.75 -18.05 12.86
N ARG A 337 1.53 -17.63 13.87
CA ARG A 337 1.58 -18.29 15.20
C ARG A 337 0.65 -17.65 16.22
N GLN A 338 0.31 -16.38 16.04
CA GLN A 338 -0.52 -15.65 16.99
C GLN A 338 -2.00 -15.98 16.82
N ARG A 339 -2.63 -16.42 17.91
CA ARG A 339 -4.07 -16.70 17.96
C ARG A 339 -4.88 -15.41 18.07
N ILE A 340 -6.13 -15.43 17.53
CA ILE A 340 -7.05 -14.29 17.65
C ILE A 340 -7.80 -14.30 19.01
N ASP A 341 -7.79 -15.39 19.74
CA ASP A 341 -8.61 -15.60 20.95
C ASP A 341 -8.47 -14.49 21.98
N GLY A 342 -7.26 -14.02 22.25
CA GLY A 342 -7.02 -12.92 23.19
C GLY A 342 -7.65 -11.57 22.78
N THR A 343 -7.86 -11.36 21.48
CA THR A 343 -8.51 -10.14 20.99
C THR A 343 -10.02 -10.14 21.24
N ILE A 344 -10.64 -11.32 21.27
CA ILE A 344 -12.10 -11.48 21.47
C ILE A 344 -12.50 -11.80 22.91
N GLU A 345 -11.52 -11.96 23.81
CA GLU A 345 -11.82 -12.24 25.22
C GLU A 345 -12.57 -11.07 25.84
N GLY A 346 -13.73 -11.37 26.44
CA GLY A 346 -14.60 -10.36 27.06
C GLY A 346 -15.28 -9.38 26.08
N ARG A 347 -15.23 -9.65 24.77
CA ARG A 347 -15.85 -8.80 23.73
C ARG A 347 -16.96 -9.56 23.00
N ASP A 348 -18.04 -8.86 22.72
CA ASP A 348 -19.14 -9.39 21.91
C ASP A 348 -19.10 -8.86 20.48
N PHE A 349 -18.46 -7.71 20.28
CA PHE A 349 -18.19 -7.08 18.99
C PHE A 349 -16.76 -6.52 18.97
N VAL A 350 -16.09 -6.59 17.84
CA VAL A 350 -14.76 -6.00 17.66
C VAL A 350 -14.57 -5.48 16.23
N ILE A 351 -14.12 -4.24 16.13
CA ILE A 351 -13.74 -3.58 14.87
C ILE A 351 -12.52 -2.69 15.15
N GLY A 352 -11.67 -2.47 14.16
CA GLY A 352 -10.52 -1.59 14.29
C GLY A 352 -10.87 -0.12 14.06
N THR A 353 -10.06 0.80 14.61
CA THR A 353 -10.02 2.19 14.16
C THR A 353 -9.48 2.24 12.73
N ASP A 354 -9.75 3.33 12.01
CA ASP A 354 -9.12 3.57 10.72
C ASP A 354 -7.77 4.28 10.92
N HIS A 355 -6.84 4.06 10.00
CA HIS A 355 -5.56 4.80 9.95
C HIS A 355 -5.71 6.23 9.40
N THR A 356 -6.92 6.60 8.98
CA THR A 356 -7.27 7.93 8.48
C THR A 356 -8.11 8.71 9.50
N ALA A 357 -8.88 9.66 9.06
CA ALA A 357 -9.77 10.43 9.92
C ALA A 357 -11.09 9.73 10.29
N TRP A 358 -11.34 8.49 9.82
CA TRP A 358 -12.54 7.72 10.14
C TRP A 358 -12.41 7.02 11.50
N ALA A 359 -13.53 6.94 12.23
CA ALA A 359 -13.55 6.36 13.56
C ALA A 359 -13.36 4.83 13.56
N ILE A 360 -13.76 4.16 12.49
CA ILE A 360 -13.68 2.70 12.32
C ILE A 360 -13.20 2.34 10.93
N ASN A 361 -12.67 1.11 10.79
CA ASN A 361 -12.36 0.47 9.51
C ASN A 361 -13.07 -0.87 9.40
N SER A 362 -13.90 -1.06 8.37
CA SER A 362 -14.71 -2.26 8.16
C SER A 362 -13.96 -3.44 7.54
N CYS A 363 -12.65 -3.34 7.37
CA CYS A 363 -11.85 -4.40 6.75
C CYS A 363 -11.85 -5.72 7.53
N MET A 364 -11.99 -5.63 8.86
CA MET A 364 -12.10 -6.79 9.74
C MET A 364 -13.11 -6.51 10.86
N ILE A 365 -14.15 -7.34 10.94
CA ILE A 365 -15.26 -7.19 11.87
C ILE A 365 -15.50 -8.51 12.57
N GLY A 366 -15.45 -8.51 13.89
CA GLY A 366 -15.72 -9.72 14.70
C GLY A 366 -17.01 -9.61 15.50
N VAL A 367 -17.84 -10.65 15.49
CA VAL A 367 -19.15 -10.67 16.13
C VAL A 367 -19.36 -11.98 16.89
N ARG A 368 -19.72 -11.89 18.18
CA ARG A 368 -20.10 -13.03 19.01
C ARG A 368 -21.55 -13.44 18.76
N ASN A 369 -21.81 -14.73 18.75
CA ASN A 369 -23.15 -15.28 18.59
C ASN A 369 -23.98 -15.17 19.87
N VAL A 370 -24.39 -13.96 20.21
CA VAL A 370 -25.34 -13.68 21.31
C VAL A 370 -26.51 -12.84 20.78
N ALA A 371 -27.66 -12.90 21.43
CA ALA A 371 -28.89 -12.29 20.93
C ALA A 371 -28.72 -10.79 20.60
N PRO A 372 -28.13 -9.94 21.45
CA PRO A 372 -27.97 -8.51 21.13
C PRO A 372 -27.13 -8.26 19.87
N MET A 373 -26.12 -9.11 19.61
CA MET A 373 -25.24 -8.97 18.45
C MET A 373 -25.91 -9.45 17.17
N ARG A 374 -26.72 -10.51 17.23
CA ARG A 374 -27.56 -10.90 16.08
C ARG A 374 -28.52 -9.79 15.70
N GLU A 375 -29.18 -9.17 16.67
CA GLU A 375 -30.07 -8.02 16.44
C GLU A 375 -29.31 -6.83 15.85
N LEU A 376 -28.09 -6.54 16.31
CA LEU A 376 -27.24 -5.49 15.73
C LEU A 376 -26.94 -5.78 14.27
N VAL A 377 -26.50 -7.01 13.94
CA VAL A 377 -26.19 -7.42 12.57
C VAL A 377 -27.42 -7.29 11.67
N GLU A 378 -28.62 -7.70 12.13
CA GLU A 378 -29.85 -7.53 11.40
C GLU A 378 -30.17 -6.05 11.12
N ARG A 379 -30.00 -5.17 12.10
CA ARG A 379 -30.21 -3.73 11.89
C ARG A 379 -29.24 -3.13 10.87
N ILE A 380 -27.94 -3.53 10.92
CA ILE A 380 -26.95 -3.07 9.95
C ILE A 380 -27.31 -3.56 8.54
N CYS A 381 -27.65 -4.84 8.38
CA CYS A 381 -28.12 -5.39 7.10
C CYS A 381 -29.34 -4.64 6.56
N ALA A 382 -30.37 -4.44 7.41
CA ALA A 382 -31.56 -3.71 7.03
C ALA A 382 -31.29 -2.24 6.70
N ARG A 383 -30.28 -1.60 7.31
CA ARG A 383 -29.83 -0.26 6.91
C ARG A 383 -29.18 -0.27 5.53
N ILE A 384 -28.28 -1.23 5.27
CA ILE A 384 -27.61 -1.40 3.97
C ILE A 384 -28.65 -1.66 2.86
N GLU A 385 -29.64 -2.51 3.10
CA GLU A 385 -30.70 -2.85 2.13
C GLU A 385 -31.58 -1.64 1.74
N ARG A 386 -31.66 -0.62 2.61
CA ARG A 386 -32.42 0.62 2.37
C ARG A 386 -31.66 1.71 1.60
N PHE A 387 -30.36 1.52 1.30
CA PHE A 387 -29.65 2.47 0.47
C PHE A 387 -30.16 2.40 -0.98
N ASP A 388 -30.59 3.54 -1.51
CA ASP A 388 -31.03 3.65 -2.92
C ASP A 388 -29.84 3.59 -3.88
N ASP A 389 -28.69 4.13 -3.47
CA ASP A 389 -27.45 4.14 -4.23
C ASP A 389 -26.35 3.42 -3.47
N ARG A 390 -25.84 2.32 -4.01
CA ARG A 390 -24.72 1.51 -3.50
C ARG A 390 -23.49 1.56 -4.40
N SER A 391 -23.42 2.56 -5.27
CA SER A 391 -22.26 2.77 -6.15
C SER A 391 -20.99 3.15 -5.39
N SER A 392 -21.13 3.77 -4.19
CA SER A 392 -20.00 4.08 -3.34
C SER A 392 -19.54 2.84 -2.56
N VAL A 393 -18.26 2.50 -2.71
CA VAL A 393 -17.61 1.38 -2.00
C VAL A 393 -16.59 1.87 -0.97
N TYR A 394 -16.55 3.17 -0.72
CA TYR A 394 -15.61 3.81 0.20
C TYR A 394 -16.26 4.15 1.54
N ALA A 395 -15.42 4.50 2.51
CA ALA A 395 -15.84 4.83 3.87
C ALA A 395 -17.02 5.80 3.93
N SER A 396 -17.00 6.87 3.11
CA SER A 396 -18.09 7.82 2.98
C SER A 396 -19.13 7.34 1.96
N GLY A 397 -20.36 7.08 2.43
CA GLY A 397 -21.44 6.56 1.59
C GLY A 397 -21.37 5.05 1.34
N GLY A 398 -20.39 4.33 1.90
CA GLY A 398 -20.23 2.89 1.79
C GLY A 398 -20.72 2.11 3.02
N ASP A 399 -20.42 0.82 3.06
CA ASP A 399 -20.77 -0.10 4.14
C ASP A 399 -20.21 0.36 5.50
N GLN A 400 -19.00 0.90 5.54
CA GLN A 400 -18.35 1.41 6.75
C GLN A 400 -19.17 2.50 7.42
N GLN A 401 -19.79 3.41 6.63
CA GLN A 401 -20.68 4.44 7.18
C GLN A 401 -21.94 3.82 7.78
N ALA A 402 -22.55 2.84 7.11
CA ALA A 402 -23.73 2.15 7.63
C ALA A 402 -23.46 1.48 8.98
N ILE A 403 -22.31 0.79 9.08
CA ILE A 403 -21.85 0.15 10.32
C ILE A 403 -21.62 1.20 11.42
N TYR A 404 -20.90 2.27 11.10
CA TYR A 404 -20.58 3.34 12.06
C TYR A 404 -21.84 3.97 12.66
N VAL A 405 -22.84 4.25 11.83
CA VAL A 405 -24.10 4.87 12.30
C VAL A 405 -24.84 3.93 13.26
N GLU A 406 -24.95 2.63 12.95
CA GLU A 406 -25.60 1.67 13.86
C GLU A 406 -24.83 1.50 15.17
N LEU A 407 -23.49 1.48 15.15
CA LEU A 407 -22.68 1.42 16.36
C LEU A 407 -22.89 2.69 17.21
N LEU A 408 -22.97 3.87 16.60
CA LEU A 408 -23.20 5.12 17.27
C LEU A 408 -24.59 5.15 17.93
N GLU A 409 -25.64 4.78 17.19
CA GLU A 409 -27.02 4.71 17.68
C GLU A 409 -27.20 3.65 18.80
N SER A 410 -26.37 2.59 18.78
CA SER A 410 -26.36 1.55 19.79
C SER A 410 -25.46 1.84 20.99
N GLY A 411 -24.78 3.00 21.03
CA GLY A 411 -23.85 3.38 22.10
C GLY A 411 -22.60 2.50 22.18
N MET A 412 -22.17 1.92 21.05
CA MET A 412 -21.05 0.97 20.98
C MET A 412 -19.74 1.63 20.47
N ILE A 413 -19.66 2.95 20.47
CA ILE A 413 -18.43 3.69 20.11
C ILE A 413 -17.56 3.82 21.38
N ASP A 414 -16.96 2.72 21.82
CA ASP A 414 -16.09 2.68 23.00
C ASP A 414 -14.95 1.64 22.85
N ALA A 415 -13.99 1.66 23.77
CA ALA A 415 -12.82 0.77 23.74
C ALA A 415 -13.12 -0.73 23.97
N ARG A 416 -14.35 -1.10 24.33
CA ARG A 416 -14.76 -2.51 24.41
C ARG A 416 -15.06 -3.06 23.02
N HIS A 417 -15.52 -2.21 22.10
CA HIS A 417 -15.95 -2.61 20.76
C HIS A 417 -14.98 -2.17 19.68
N ILE A 418 -14.34 -0.99 19.85
CA ILE A 418 -13.38 -0.46 18.89
C ILE A 418 -11.97 -0.60 19.47
N VAL A 419 -11.11 -1.29 18.76
CA VAL A 419 -9.71 -1.51 19.12
C VAL A 419 -8.80 -0.69 18.19
N ASP A 420 -7.56 -0.47 18.62
CA ASP A 420 -6.58 0.15 17.74
C ASP A 420 -6.40 -0.65 16.44
N ALA A 421 -6.29 0.08 15.31
CA ALA A 421 -6.13 -0.53 13.99
C ALA A 421 -5.00 -1.56 13.96
N THR A 422 -3.87 -1.28 14.61
CA THR A 422 -2.70 -2.18 14.64
C THR A 422 -2.97 -3.50 15.36
N THR A 423 -4.01 -3.57 16.18
CA THR A 423 -4.42 -4.80 16.89
C THR A 423 -5.11 -5.79 15.96
N LEU A 424 -5.94 -5.30 15.03
CA LEU A 424 -6.68 -6.14 14.09
C LEU A 424 -6.00 -6.23 12.73
N ALA A 425 -5.72 -5.08 12.10
CA ALA A 425 -5.20 -5.05 10.75
C ALA A 425 -4.35 -3.78 10.51
N SER A 426 -3.05 -3.88 10.75
CA SER A 426 -2.10 -2.79 10.45
C SER A 426 -2.04 -2.52 8.95
N SER A 427 -1.92 -1.25 8.54
CA SER A 427 -1.45 -0.96 7.18
C SER A 427 0.02 -1.37 7.03
N PRO A 428 0.51 -1.70 5.81
CA PRO A 428 1.93 -2.04 5.60
C PRO A 428 2.91 -1.02 6.15
N VAL A 429 2.57 0.28 6.09
CA VAL A 429 3.43 1.37 6.60
C VAL A 429 3.47 1.46 8.13
N TYR A 430 2.56 0.82 8.83
CA TYR A 430 2.52 0.74 10.30
C TYR A 430 2.85 -0.64 10.84
N ALA A 431 3.15 -1.60 9.96
CA ALA A 431 3.40 -2.96 10.37
C ALA A 431 4.72 -3.05 11.16
N THR A 432 4.63 -3.68 12.31
CA THR A 432 5.76 -3.99 13.19
C THR A 432 6.00 -5.49 13.24
N ARG A 433 7.04 -5.92 13.96
CA ARG A 433 7.29 -7.34 14.19
C ARG A 433 6.16 -8.04 14.95
N ASP A 434 5.35 -7.28 15.70
CA ASP A 434 4.25 -7.80 16.51
C ASP A 434 2.90 -7.73 15.81
N SER A 435 2.83 -7.13 14.61
CA SER A 435 1.61 -7.09 13.81
C SER A 435 1.17 -8.49 13.43
N ARG A 436 -0.09 -8.82 13.70
CA ARG A 436 -0.69 -10.12 13.38
C ARG A 436 -1.24 -10.16 11.97
N PHE A 437 -2.01 -9.15 11.62
CA PHE A 437 -2.62 -9.00 10.32
C PHE A 437 -2.17 -7.69 9.67
N VAL A 438 -2.05 -7.71 8.35
CA VAL A 438 -1.75 -6.50 7.56
C VAL A 438 -2.83 -6.35 6.49
N HIS A 439 -3.39 -5.16 6.40
CA HIS A 439 -4.38 -4.73 5.44
C HIS A 439 -3.74 -3.84 4.38
N PHE A 440 -3.98 -4.12 3.11
CA PHE A 440 -3.39 -3.43 1.95
C PHE A 440 -4.42 -2.52 1.26
N PRO A 441 -4.98 -1.50 1.97
CA PRO A 441 -6.06 -0.70 1.43
C PRO A 441 -5.58 0.21 0.31
N ALA A 442 -6.50 0.54 -0.61
CA ALA A 442 -6.37 1.61 -1.60
C ALA A 442 -5.09 1.57 -2.46
N GLN A 443 -4.47 0.40 -2.60
CA GLN A 443 -3.40 0.16 -3.55
C GLN A 443 -3.97 -0.26 -4.91
N HIS A 444 -3.26 0.04 -5.99
CA HIS A 444 -3.57 -0.56 -7.28
C HIS A 444 -3.49 -2.07 -7.21
N ASP A 445 -4.43 -2.76 -7.84
CA ASP A 445 -4.60 -4.20 -7.71
C ASP A 445 -3.34 -5.00 -8.03
N HIS A 446 -2.61 -4.63 -9.09
CA HIS A 446 -1.35 -5.29 -9.45
C HIS A 446 -0.25 -5.05 -8.42
N TYR A 447 -0.13 -3.83 -7.95
CA TYR A 447 0.84 -3.48 -6.91
C TYR A 447 0.45 -4.16 -5.59
N ARG A 448 -0.84 -4.20 -5.26
CA ARG A 448 -1.37 -4.95 -4.11
C ARG A 448 -1.00 -6.42 -4.20
N ALA A 449 -1.17 -7.06 -5.36
CA ALA A 449 -0.80 -8.46 -5.56
C ALA A 449 0.70 -8.70 -5.33
N VAL A 450 1.57 -7.80 -5.82
CA VAL A 450 3.01 -7.88 -5.59
C VAL A 450 3.35 -7.74 -4.11
N THR A 451 2.82 -6.70 -3.45
CA THR A 451 3.11 -6.45 -2.03
C THR A 451 2.58 -7.57 -1.14
N MET A 452 1.36 -8.02 -1.38
CA MET A 452 0.78 -9.15 -0.63
C MET A 452 1.58 -10.44 -0.83
N ARG A 453 2.08 -10.73 -2.04
CA ARG A 453 2.94 -11.90 -2.28
C ARG A 453 4.23 -11.84 -1.44
N VAL A 454 4.85 -10.68 -1.36
CA VAL A 454 6.08 -10.50 -0.55
C VAL A 454 5.77 -10.70 0.94
N TRP A 455 4.70 -10.10 1.43
CA TRP A 455 4.28 -10.25 2.83
C TRP A 455 3.84 -11.68 3.16
N ASP A 456 3.18 -12.37 2.23
CA ASP A 456 2.81 -13.77 2.41
C ASP A 456 4.05 -14.66 2.55
N ARG A 457 5.08 -14.47 1.73
CA ARG A 457 6.35 -15.18 1.90
C ARG A 457 6.98 -14.95 3.28
N LEU A 458 6.96 -13.70 3.78
CA LEU A 458 7.44 -13.40 5.13
C LEU A 458 6.63 -14.13 6.21
N SER A 459 5.34 -14.34 6.00
CA SER A 459 4.47 -15.07 6.92
C SER A 459 4.87 -16.54 7.08
N HIS A 460 5.51 -17.14 6.08
CA HIS A 460 6.04 -18.51 6.15
C HIS A 460 7.32 -18.62 7.00
N LEU A 461 8.02 -17.51 7.20
CA LEU A 461 9.27 -17.47 7.97
C LEU A 461 9.03 -17.20 9.47
N ARG A 462 7.78 -16.90 9.85
CA ARG A 462 7.34 -16.63 11.22
C ARG A 462 6.63 -17.83 11.89
#